data_48140c5d6b9647de8c68efeb0431d254
#
_entry.id   48140c5d6b9647de8c68efeb0431d254
#
_cell.length_a   1.000
_cell.length_b   1.000
_cell.length_c   1.000
_cell.angle_alpha   90.00
_cell.angle_beta   90.00
_cell.angle_gamma   90.00
#
_symmetry.space_group_name_H-M   'P 1'
#
loop_
_entity.id
_entity.type
_entity.pdbx_description
1 polymer ?
#
loop_
_entity_poly.entity_id
_entity_poly.type
_entity_poly.pdbx_seq_one_letter_code
_entity_poly.pdbx_strand_id
1 'polypeptide(L)'
;MKKEVAMKRNQLRILRTLSLAFIALLCLSLPAYADMGPKPDLTVTVVNAPEGLCYVDLLYEGGGDDLHSDFDTSGCDQKLIASLHTLEGDGWTLALTTGISSGPPIFGDLTPNSDGAYHYSYHGLPRTFRLAVATEEGIQATQESYTRTRFHTNLVYDWITNTVSEVTPSLVYYTAQFLATFVPTLIIEGIILWLFKFRQKRTWLIFLLVNFGTQLALHLYCDLLGGVPFADSYDSVGYYVLSLLGPEFLIFIAEAISYGALIKEEASGRRVSYAACANAASFVLGYFPVHWLLPLLNWL
;
A
#
# COMPACT_ATOMS: atom_id res chain seq x y z
N MET A 1 -25.30 45.34 1.48
CA MET A 1 -24.77 45.22 0.12
C MET A 1 -23.25 45.40 0.02
N LYS A 2 -22.63 46.58 0.38
CA LYS A 2 -21.15 46.75 0.30
C LYS A 2 -20.33 45.78 1.17
N LYS A 3 -20.79 45.47 2.41
CA LYS A 3 -20.12 44.50 3.31
C LYS A 3 -20.16 43.06 2.79
N GLU A 4 -21.28 42.66 2.17
CA GLU A 4 -21.44 41.31 1.59
C GLU A 4 -20.53 41.08 0.37
N VAL A 5 -20.41 42.11 -0.48
CA VAL A 5 -19.53 42.08 -1.65
C VAL A 5 -18.06 42.01 -1.22
N ALA A 6 -17.67 42.76 -0.17
CA ALA A 6 -16.33 42.72 0.39
C ALA A 6 -15.99 41.33 1.02
N MET A 7 -16.96 40.74 1.71
CA MET A 7 -16.82 39.40 2.31
C MET A 7 -16.68 38.31 1.25
N LYS A 8 -17.50 38.33 0.20
CA LYS A 8 -17.37 37.40 -0.95
C LYS A 8 -16.00 37.55 -1.65
N ARG A 9 -15.50 38.77 -1.80
CA ARG A 9 -14.20 39.03 -2.42
C ARG A 9 -13.03 38.53 -1.56
N ASN A 10 -13.12 38.63 -0.25
CA ASN A 10 -12.12 38.05 0.66
C ASN A 10 -12.14 36.53 0.68
N GLN A 11 -13.32 35.91 0.69
CA GLN A 11 -13.45 34.45 0.60
C GLN A 11 -12.87 33.90 -0.71
N LEU A 12 -13.11 34.60 -1.84
CA LEU A 12 -12.54 34.22 -3.14
C LEU A 12 -11.00 34.35 -3.18
N ARG A 13 -10.47 35.37 -2.49
CA ARG A 13 -9.01 35.54 -2.34
C ARG A 13 -8.39 34.41 -1.51
N ILE A 14 -8.98 34.10 -0.37
CA ILE A 14 -8.54 33.01 0.51
C ILE A 14 -8.58 31.69 -0.24
N LEU A 15 -9.67 31.38 -0.95
CA LEU A 15 -9.81 30.15 -1.74
C LEU A 15 -8.73 30.07 -2.85
N ARG A 16 -8.49 31.17 -3.56
CA ARG A 16 -7.43 31.22 -4.58
C ARG A 16 -6.04 31.02 -3.97
N THR A 17 -5.77 31.62 -2.82
CA THR A 17 -4.47 31.47 -2.15
C THR A 17 -4.26 30.05 -1.66
N LEU A 18 -5.29 29.43 -1.09
CA LEU A 18 -5.24 28.03 -0.67
C LEU A 18 -5.09 27.06 -1.86
N SER A 19 -5.81 27.30 -2.95
CA SER A 19 -5.66 26.50 -4.18
C SER A 19 -4.28 26.66 -4.80
N LEU A 20 -3.72 27.86 -4.83
CA LEU A 20 -2.37 28.11 -5.32
C LEU A 20 -1.31 27.49 -4.41
N ALA A 21 -1.48 27.58 -3.10
CA ALA A 21 -0.60 26.94 -2.13
C ALA A 21 -0.64 25.41 -2.26
N PHE A 22 -1.82 24.85 -2.47
CA PHE A 22 -2.01 23.42 -2.70
C PHE A 22 -1.39 22.96 -4.02
N ILE A 23 -1.60 23.72 -5.12
CA ILE A 23 -0.93 23.46 -6.42
C ILE A 23 0.59 23.59 -6.29
N ALA A 24 1.08 24.59 -5.55
CA ALA A 24 2.51 24.76 -5.31
C ALA A 24 3.09 23.59 -4.49
N LEU A 25 2.35 23.09 -3.49
CA LEU A 25 2.73 21.90 -2.73
C LEU A 25 2.79 20.65 -3.62
N LEU A 26 1.80 20.49 -4.52
CA LEU A 26 1.79 19.44 -5.53
C LEU A 26 2.99 19.54 -6.49
N CYS A 27 3.30 20.74 -6.97
CA CYS A 27 4.43 20.95 -7.87
C CYS A 27 5.79 20.76 -7.19
N LEU A 28 5.91 21.04 -5.90
CA LEU A 28 7.13 20.84 -5.13
C LEU A 28 7.37 19.36 -4.78
N SER A 29 6.32 18.53 -4.77
CA SER A 29 6.43 17.09 -4.51
C SER A 29 6.79 16.26 -5.75
N LEU A 30 6.62 16.79 -6.96
CA LEU A 30 6.80 16.05 -8.21
C LEU A 30 8.25 15.77 -8.67
N PRO A 31 9.29 16.57 -8.33
CA PRO A 31 10.59 16.39 -8.97
C PRO A 31 11.59 15.45 -8.30
N ALA A 32 11.31 14.90 -7.12
CA ALA A 32 12.40 14.40 -6.30
C ALA A 32 12.57 12.89 -6.21
N TYR A 33 11.55 12.06 -6.55
CA TYR A 33 11.58 10.66 -6.09
C TYR A 33 10.91 9.69 -7.07
N ALA A 34 11.53 9.45 -8.21
CA ALA A 34 11.09 8.41 -9.16
C ALA A 34 11.06 6.98 -8.56
N ASP A 35 11.75 6.77 -7.43
CA ASP A 35 11.90 5.47 -6.76
C ASP A 35 11.12 5.35 -5.43
N MET A 36 10.31 6.31 -5.05
CA MET A 36 9.55 6.33 -3.79
C MET A 36 8.11 5.80 -3.88
N GLY A 37 7.72 5.19 -5.00
CA GLY A 37 6.41 4.54 -5.13
C GLY A 37 6.33 3.24 -4.32
N PRO A 38 5.11 2.76 -3.98
CA PRO A 38 4.93 1.46 -3.35
C PRO A 38 5.50 0.36 -4.26
N LYS A 39 6.19 -0.58 -3.65
CA LYS A 39 6.80 -1.70 -4.35
C LYS A 39 6.10 -2.98 -3.95
N PRO A 40 5.87 -3.90 -4.87
CA PRO A 40 5.30 -5.18 -4.50
C PRO A 40 6.26 -5.93 -3.59
N ASP A 41 5.70 -6.68 -2.64
CA ASP A 41 6.44 -7.59 -1.80
C ASP A 41 5.73 -8.96 -1.68
N LEU A 42 6.52 -9.93 -1.28
CA LEU A 42 6.11 -11.30 -1.07
C LEU A 42 6.84 -11.84 0.17
N THR A 43 6.08 -12.32 1.12
CA THR A 43 6.59 -13.07 2.26
C THR A 43 6.19 -14.53 2.12
N VAL A 44 7.16 -15.44 2.24
CA VAL A 44 6.94 -16.88 2.17
C VAL A 44 7.37 -17.51 3.49
N THR A 45 6.44 -18.17 4.17
CA THR A 45 6.74 -18.99 5.35
C THR A 45 6.74 -20.45 4.91
N VAL A 46 7.84 -21.17 5.18
CA VAL A 46 7.94 -22.60 4.90
C VAL A 46 7.59 -23.36 6.16
N VAL A 47 6.66 -24.32 6.02
CA VAL A 47 6.26 -25.20 7.12
C VAL A 47 6.55 -26.66 6.77
N ASN A 48 6.73 -27.49 7.80
CA ASN A 48 6.98 -28.92 7.66
C ASN A 48 8.24 -29.25 6.83
N ALA A 49 9.17 -28.31 6.66
CA ALA A 49 10.47 -28.58 6.02
C ALA A 49 11.35 -29.43 6.95
N PRO A 50 12.28 -30.23 6.40
CA PRO A 50 13.31 -30.89 7.17
C PRO A 50 14.14 -29.89 7.99
N GLU A 51 14.68 -30.35 9.12
CA GLU A 51 15.61 -29.54 9.90
C GLU A 51 16.89 -29.27 9.11
N GLY A 52 17.44 -28.09 9.22
CA GLY A 52 18.68 -27.68 8.56
C GLY A 52 18.52 -26.54 7.57
N LEU A 53 19.43 -26.48 6.62
CA LEU A 53 19.43 -25.40 5.62
C LEU A 53 18.27 -25.60 4.63
N CYS A 54 17.51 -24.53 4.44
CA CYS A 54 16.42 -24.49 3.48
C CYS A 54 16.57 -23.22 2.64
N TYR A 55 16.70 -23.39 1.32
CA TYR A 55 16.74 -22.28 0.38
C TYR A 55 15.44 -22.21 -0.39
N VAL A 56 14.93 -20.98 -0.54
CA VAL A 56 13.73 -20.69 -1.34
C VAL A 56 14.09 -19.68 -2.41
N ASP A 57 13.69 -19.93 -3.64
CA ASP A 57 13.75 -18.99 -4.75
C ASP A 57 12.41 -19.01 -5.52
N LEU A 58 12.22 -18.06 -6.41
CA LEU A 58 11.04 -17.97 -7.25
C LEU A 58 11.39 -18.44 -8.66
N LEU A 59 10.61 -19.39 -9.18
CA LEU A 59 10.62 -19.73 -10.59
C LEU A 59 9.58 -18.88 -11.31
N TYR A 60 9.98 -18.09 -12.29
CA TYR A 60 9.07 -17.30 -13.12
C TYR A 60 9.17 -17.69 -14.59
N GLU A 61 8.11 -17.46 -15.32
CA GLU A 61 8.07 -17.70 -16.76
C GLU A 61 8.64 -16.49 -17.49
N GLY A 62 9.84 -16.65 -18.08
CA GLY A 62 10.54 -15.58 -18.79
C GLY A 62 11.87 -16.05 -19.35
N GLY A 63 12.43 -15.28 -20.27
CA GLY A 63 13.82 -15.49 -20.74
C GLY A 63 14.79 -14.84 -19.75
N GLY A 64 16.00 -15.36 -19.60
CA GLY A 64 17.00 -14.94 -18.61
C GLY A 64 17.39 -13.45 -18.55
N ASP A 65 16.79 -12.60 -19.40
CA ASP A 65 17.03 -11.15 -19.45
C ASP A 65 15.90 -10.30 -18.83
N ASP A 66 14.86 -10.94 -18.26
CA ASP A 66 13.65 -10.24 -17.85
C ASP A 66 13.71 -9.67 -16.43
N LEU A 67 14.63 -10.13 -15.59
CA LEU A 67 14.82 -9.65 -14.22
C LEU A 67 16.28 -9.28 -13.95
N HIS A 68 16.49 -8.39 -12.98
CA HIS A 68 17.80 -8.04 -12.48
C HIS A 68 17.91 -8.42 -11.00
N SER A 69 18.89 -9.27 -10.67
CA SER A 69 19.22 -9.64 -9.30
C SER A 69 20.70 -9.39 -9.05
N ASP A 70 20.99 -8.68 -7.96
CA ASP A 70 22.36 -8.49 -7.44
C ASP A 70 22.68 -9.50 -6.33
N PHE A 71 21.92 -10.59 -6.21
CA PHE A 71 22.10 -11.57 -5.15
C PHE A 71 23.44 -12.32 -5.34
N ASP A 72 24.30 -12.23 -4.32
CA ASP A 72 25.59 -12.90 -4.31
C ASP A 72 25.48 -14.32 -3.71
N THR A 73 25.59 -15.31 -4.55
CA THR A 73 25.54 -16.73 -4.14
C THR A 73 26.86 -17.26 -3.56
N SER A 74 27.93 -16.45 -3.51
CA SER A 74 29.26 -16.92 -3.07
C SER A 74 29.32 -17.40 -1.61
N GLY A 75 28.45 -16.84 -0.76
CA GLY A 75 28.32 -17.23 0.64
C GLY A 75 27.36 -18.41 0.89
N CYS A 76 26.69 -18.91 -0.14
CA CYS A 76 25.66 -19.95 -0.04
C CYS A 76 26.25 -21.37 -0.20
N ASP A 77 25.52 -22.39 0.22
CA ASP A 77 25.84 -23.78 -0.08
C ASP A 77 25.68 -24.04 -1.59
N GLN A 78 26.79 -24.27 -2.27
CA GLN A 78 26.83 -24.42 -3.71
C GLN A 78 26.13 -25.70 -4.20
N LYS A 79 25.95 -26.72 -3.35
CA LYS A 79 25.20 -27.92 -3.71
C LYS A 79 23.70 -27.61 -3.76
N LEU A 80 23.19 -26.87 -2.80
CA LEU A 80 21.78 -26.44 -2.79
C LEU A 80 21.49 -25.47 -3.93
N ILE A 81 22.44 -24.56 -4.25
CA ILE A 81 22.32 -23.68 -5.42
C ILE A 81 22.27 -24.51 -6.72
N ALA A 82 23.19 -25.44 -6.89
CA ALA A 82 23.21 -26.32 -8.08
C ALA A 82 21.92 -27.17 -8.18
N SER A 83 21.35 -27.56 -7.03
CA SER A 83 20.08 -28.27 -7.00
C SER A 83 18.93 -27.37 -7.44
N LEU A 84 18.84 -26.13 -6.97
CA LEU A 84 17.82 -25.16 -7.43
C LEU A 84 17.88 -25.01 -8.96
N HIS A 85 19.05 -24.84 -9.55
CA HIS A 85 19.20 -24.71 -10.99
C HIS A 85 18.71 -25.93 -11.80
N THR A 86 18.58 -27.11 -11.18
CA THR A 86 17.97 -28.27 -11.88
C THR A 86 16.46 -28.13 -12.10
N LEU A 87 15.81 -27.17 -11.42
CA LEU A 87 14.38 -26.87 -11.58
C LEU A 87 14.11 -25.92 -12.75
N GLU A 88 15.15 -25.31 -13.32
CA GLU A 88 15.03 -24.48 -14.51
C GLU A 88 14.75 -25.32 -15.75
N GLY A 89 14.01 -24.78 -16.68
CA GLY A 89 13.65 -25.44 -17.94
C GLY A 89 12.20 -25.14 -18.34
N ASP A 90 11.85 -25.52 -19.56
CA ASP A 90 10.52 -25.30 -20.14
C ASP A 90 10.01 -23.83 -20.02
N GLY A 91 10.94 -22.86 -20.10
CA GLY A 91 10.65 -21.44 -19.98
C GLY A 91 10.63 -20.90 -18.55
N TRP A 92 10.91 -21.73 -17.55
CA TRP A 92 11.01 -21.33 -16.15
C TRP A 92 12.45 -21.03 -15.75
N THR A 93 12.66 -19.91 -15.07
CA THR A 93 13.97 -19.40 -14.65
C THR A 93 13.91 -18.97 -13.19
N LEU A 94 14.98 -19.17 -12.44
CA LEU A 94 15.10 -18.71 -11.05
C LEU A 94 15.29 -17.20 -11.00
N ALA A 95 14.63 -16.55 -10.03
CA ALA A 95 14.60 -15.09 -9.94
C ALA A 95 15.87 -14.51 -9.30
N LEU A 96 16.36 -15.10 -8.20
CA LEU A 96 17.52 -14.57 -7.48
C LEU A 96 18.84 -15.15 -8.02
N THR A 97 18.89 -16.45 -8.27
CA THR A 97 20.13 -17.15 -8.53
C THR A 97 20.54 -17.21 -10.00
N THR A 98 19.71 -16.78 -10.93
CA THR A 98 20.02 -16.79 -12.37
C THR A 98 21.09 -15.77 -12.77
N GLY A 99 21.34 -14.78 -11.94
CA GLY A 99 22.35 -13.77 -12.19
C GLY A 99 21.79 -12.42 -12.65
N ILE A 100 22.69 -11.52 -13.05
CA ILE A 100 22.40 -10.14 -13.39
C ILE A 100 21.87 -10.06 -14.82
N SER A 101 20.69 -9.45 -15.00
CA SER A 101 20.15 -9.09 -16.29
C SER A 101 19.90 -7.56 -16.38
N SER A 102 19.35 -7.10 -17.48
CA SER A 102 19.00 -5.69 -17.69
C SER A 102 17.56 -5.34 -17.28
N GLY A 103 16.83 -6.29 -16.70
CA GLY A 103 15.42 -6.16 -16.33
C GLY A 103 15.18 -5.35 -15.04
N PRO A 104 13.94 -5.23 -14.61
CA PRO A 104 13.61 -4.58 -13.35
C PRO A 104 14.18 -5.36 -12.16
N PRO A 105 14.74 -4.67 -11.15
CA PRO A 105 15.39 -5.32 -10.02
C PRO A 105 14.41 -6.06 -9.12
N ILE A 106 14.86 -7.21 -8.62
CA ILE A 106 14.23 -7.97 -7.52
C ILE A 106 15.24 -8.06 -6.37
N PHE A 107 14.76 -7.87 -5.16
CA PHE A 107 15.53 -8.05 -3.93
C PHE A 107 14.94 -9.18 -3.10
N GLY A 108 15.81 -9.97 -2.50
CA GLY A 108 15.42 -11.08 -1.63
C GLY A 108 16.65 -11.82 -1.11
N ASP A 109 16.40 -12.85 -0.32
CA ASP A 109 17.40 -13.76 0.19
C ASP A 109 16.89 -15.21 0.01
N LEU A 110 17.82 -16.15 -0.19
CA LEU A 110 17.52 -17.58 -0.24
C LEU A 110 17.27 -18.17 1.14
N THR A 111 17.68 -17.47 2.19
CA THR A 111 17.56 -17.89 3.59
C THR A 111 16.48 -17.08 4.30
N PRO A 112 15.84 -17.66 5.32
CA PRO A 112 14.82 -16.92 6.06
C PRO A 112 15.45 -15.79 6.90
N ASN A 113 14.75 -14.69 7.02
CA ASN A 113 15.09 -13.60 7.92
C ASN A 113 14.92 -14.00 9.40
N SER A 114 15.18 -13.06 10.30
CA SER A 114 15.06 -13.26 11.75
C SER A 114 13.66 -13.65 12.23
N ASP A 115 12.64 -13.40 11.43
CA ASP A 115 11.24 -13.79 11.68
C ASP A 115 10.89 -15.21 11.17
N GLY A 116 11.87 -15.90 10.55
CA GLY A 116 11.69 -17.25 9.99
C GLY A 116 11.01 -17.27 8.63
N ALA A 117 10.83 -16.12 7.96
CA ALA A 117 10.20 -16.00 6.67
C ALA A 117 11.19 -15.51 5.60
N TYR A 118 10.89 -15.81 4.35
CA TYR A 118 11.63 -15.38 3.16
C TYR A 118 10.92 -14.16 2.58
N HIS A 119 11.66 -13.07 2.33
CA HIS A 119 11.12 -11.82 1.84
C HIS A 119 11.68 -11.49 0.46
N TYR A 120 10.77 -11.20 -0.47
CA TYR A 120 11.10 -10.75 -1.82
C TYR A 120 10.37 -9.46 -2.11
N SER A 121 11.04 -8.53 -2.78
CA SER A 121 10.46 -7.21 -3.00
C SER A 121 10.93 -6.57 -4.29
N TYR A 122 10.33 -5.43 -4.60
CA TYR A 122 10.69 -4.52 -5.68
C TYR A 122 9.97 -4.80 -7.01
N HIS A 123 10.22 -3.95 -8.01
CA HIS A 123 9.50 -3.94 -9.29
C HIS A 123 9.71 -5.20 -10.13
N GLY A 124 10.83 -5.91 -9.93
CA GLY A 124 11.12 -7.19 -10.57
C GLY A 124 10.40 -8.39 -9.96
N LEU A 125 9.68 -8.20 -8.84
CA LEU A 125 8.95 -9.32 -8.24
C LEU A 125 7.88 -9.85 -9.20
N PRO A 126 8.00 -11.10 -9.70
CA PRO A 126 7.12 -11.62 -10.72
C PRO A 126 5.67 -11.69 -10.23
N ARG A 127 4.73 -11.39 -11.12
CA ARG A 127 3.31 -11.50 -10.80
C ARG A 127 2.86 -12.95 -10.72
N THR A 128 3.40 -13.81 -11.60
CA THR A 128 3.11 -15.25 -11.64
C THR A 128 4.41 -16.01 -11.48
N PHE A 129 4.48 -16.93 -10.55
CA PHE A 129 5.66 -17.69 -10.21
C PHE A 129 5.31 -19.04 -9.59
N ARG A 130 6.31 -19.91 -9.51
CA ARG A 130 6.32 -21.14 -8.71
C ARG A 130 7.36 -20.99 -7.62
N LEU A 131 7.19 -21.64 -6.47
CA LEU A 131 8.24 -21.68 -5.45
C LEU A 131 9.19 -22.83 -5.76
N ALA A 132 10.49 -22.54 -5.73
CA ALA A 132 11.58 -23.50 -5.78
C ALA A 132 12.19 -23.61 -4.38
N VAL A 133 12.20 -24.78 -3.82
CA VAL A 133 12.67 -25.03 -2.45
C VAL A 133 13.71 -26.14 -2.46
N ALA A 134 14.89 -25.87 -1.91
CA ALA A 134 15.98 -26.84 -1.78
C ALA A 134 16.37 -27.01 -0.32
N THR A 135 16.46 -28.26 0.11
CA THR A 135 16.92 -28.67 1.44
C THR A 135 18.00 -29.74 1.30
N GLU A 136 18.67 -30.09 2.38
CA GLU A 136 19.62 -31.20 2.37
C GLU A 136 18.98 -32.56 2.04
N GLU A 137 17.68 -32.72 2.30
CA GLU A 137 16.92 -33.95 2.06
C GLU A 137 16.34 -34.05 0.64
N GLY A 138 16.24 -32.92 -0.08
CA GLY A 138 15.68 -32.92 -1.42
C GLY A 138 15.34 -31.55 -1.95
N ILE A 139 14.77 -31.57 -3.15
CA ILE A 139 14.40 -30.37 -3.90
C ILE A 139 12.99 -30.50 -4.43
N GLN A 140 12.24 -29.42 -4.40
CA GLN A 140 10.88 -29.38 -4.91
C GLN A 140 10.58 -28.05 -5.58
N ALA A 141 9.75 -28.08 -6.61
CA ALA A 141 9.06 -26.89 -7.10
C ALA A 141 7.54 -27.13 -6.99
N THR A 142 6.78 -26.07 -6.71
CA THR A 142 5.33 -26.18 -6.74
C THR A 142 4.85 -26.57 -8.13
N GLN A 143 3.86 -27.47 -8.21
CA GLN A 143 3.34 -27.93 -9.51
C GLN A 143 2.55 -26.83 -10.21
N GLU A 144 1.74 -26.10 -9.44
CA GLU A 144 0.94 -25.00 -9.94
C GLU A 144 1.67 -23.67 -9.73
N SER A 145 1.47 -22.75 -10.65
CA SER A 145 1.93 -21.38 -10.51
C SER A 145 0.97 -20.59 -9.64
N TYR A 146 1.52 -19.74 -8.80
CA TYR A 146 0.77 -18.78 -8.01
C TYR A 146 0.77 -17.42 -8.72
N THR A 147 -0.38 -16.76 -8.81
CA THR A 147 -0.50 -15.41 -9.37
C THR A 147 -0.88 -14.43 -8.28
N ARG A 148 0.02 -13.48 -7.98
CA ARG A 148 -0.25 -12.42 -7.01
C ARG A 148 -1.34 -11.49 -7.50
N THR A 149 -2.31 -11.24 -6.64
CA THR A 149 -3.41 -10.29 -6.88
C THR A 149 -3.27 -9.01 -6.05
N ARG A 150 -2.35 -8.99 -5.07
CA ARG A 150 -2.13 -7.89 -4.13
C ARG A 150 -0.68 -7.42 -4.18
N PHE A 151 -0.43 -6.20 -3.73
CA PHE A 151 0.92 -5.68 -3.55
C PHE A 151 1.68 -6.47 -2.49
N HIS A 152 1.06 -6.66 -1.31
CA HIS A 152 1.60 -7.48 -0.24
C HIS A 152 0.95 -8.86 -0.29
N THR A 153 1.77 -9.86 -0.41
CA THR A 153 1.33 -11.25 -0.54
C THR A 153 2.04 -12.08 0.50
N ASN A 154 1.28 -12.72 1.38
CA ASN A 154 1.82 -13.63 2.38
C ASN A 154 1.42 -15.05 2.01
N LEU A 155 2.43 -15.92 1.81
CA LEU A 155 2.24 -17.31 1.44
C LEU A 155 2.78 -18.24 2.53
N VAL A 156 2.09 -19.34 2.71
CA VAL A 156 2.61 -20.50 3.42
C VAL A 156 2.83 -21.63 2.41
N TYR A 157 4.06 -22.10 2.33
CA TYR A 157 4.45 -23.27 1.57
C TYR A 157 4.59 -24.45 2.51
N ASP A 158 3.87 -25.54 2.24
CA ASP A 158 3.97 -26.79 2.98
C ASP A 158 4.86 -27.76 2.19
N TRP A 159 6.01 -28.10 2.78
CA TRP A 159 7.00 -28.99 2.18
C TRP A 159 6.46 -30.40 1.95
N ILE A 160 5.62 -30.95 2.88
CA ILE A 160 5.11 -32.31 2.78
C ILE A 160 4.11 -32.45 1.64
N THR A 161 3.21 -31.49 1.51
CA THR A 161 2.15 -31.52 0.49
C THR A 161 2.56 -30.88 -0.82
N ASN A 162 3.69 -30.16 -0.84
CA ASN A 162 4.19 -29.34 -1.96
C ASN A 162 3.11 -28.37 -2.48
N THR A 163 2.43 -27.69 -1.56
CA THR A 163 1.35 -26.76 -1.88
C THR A 163 1.60 -25.40 -1.29
N VAL A 164 1.05 -24.37 -1.96
CA VAL A 164 1.07 -22.97 -1.52
C VAL A 164 -0.34 -22.56 -1.13
N SER A 165 -0.46 -21.89 0.00
CA SER A 165 -1.68 -21.25 0.44
C SER A 165 -1.43 -19.78 0.77
N GLU A 166 -2.35 -18.90 0.37
CA GLU A 166 -2.26 -17.46 0.70
C GLU A 166 -2.85 -17.23 2.10
N VAL A 167 -2.07 -16.54 2.93
CA VAL A 167 -2.56 -16.05 4.22
C VAL A 167 -3.29 -14.74 3.98
N THR A 168 -4.61 -14.80 3.99
CA THR A 168 -5.44 -13.59 3.90
C THR A 168 -5.68 -13.03 5.29
N PRO A 169 -5.47 -11.71 5.49
CA PRO A 169 -5.81 -11.07 6.75
C PRO A 169 -7.27 -11.32 7.15
N SER A 170 -7.52 -11.47 8.44
CA SER A 170 -8.87 -11.72 8.94
C SER A 170 -9.80 -10.53 8.74
N LEU A 171 -11.12 -10.76 8.73
CA LEU A 171 -12.10 -9.67 8.71
C LEU A 171 -11.93 -8.72 9.91
N VAL A 172 -11.45 -9.25 11.03
CA VAL A 172 -11.13 -8.46 12.23
C VAL A 172 -10.00 -7.49 11.93
N TYR A 173 -8.95 -7.95 11.26
CA TYR A 173 -7.83 -7.11 10.84
C TYR A 173 -8.29 -5.96 9.92
N TYR A 174 -9.03 -6.25 8.86
CA TYR A 174 -9.54 -5.21 7.95
C TYR A 174 -10.48 -4.22 8.64
N THR A 175 -11.31 -4.71 9.56
CA THR A 175 -12.19 -3.84 10.34
C THR A 175 -11.39 -2.94 11.27
N ALA A 176 -10.39 -3.49 11.96
CA ALA A 176 -9.53 -2.73 12.86
C ALA A 176 -8.71 -1.67 12.09
N GLN A 177 -8.15 -2.03 10.94
CA GLN A 177 -7.44 -1.13 10.03
C GLN A 177 -8.34 0.02 9.56
N PHE A 178 -9.55 -0.30 9.10
CA PHE A 178 -10.54 0.71 8.71
C PHE A 178 -10.86 1.66 9.86
N LEU A 179 -11.12 1.14 11.07
CA LEU A 179 -11.44 1.97 12.23
C LEU A 179 -10.25 2.82 12.69
N ALA A 180 -9.03 2.29 12.60
CA ALA A 180 -7.80 3.00 12.99
C ALA A 180 -7.52 4.22 12.11
N THR A 181 -8.01 4.26 10.88
CA THR A 181 -7.91 5.42 9.97
C THR A 181 -9.18 6.27 9.99
N PHE A 182 -10.36 5.65 9.93
CA PHE A 182 -11.65 6.32 9.84
C PHE A 182 -11.98 7.16 11.08
N VAL A 183 -11.76 6.62 12.29
CA VAL A 183 -12.10 7.34 13.53
C VAL A 183 -11.28 8.63 13.70
N PRO A 184 -9.92 8.63 13.54
CA PRO A 184 -9.15 9.86 13.58
C PRO A 184 -9.57 10.88 12.50
N THR A 185 -9.85 10.43 11.27
CA THR A 185 -10.36 11.29 10.20
C THR A 185 -11.67 11.97 10.63
N LEU A 186 -12.64 11.21 11.13
CA LEU A 186 -13.90 11.77 11.62
C LEU A 186 -13.70 12.78 12.75
N ILE A 187 -12.75 12.54 13.66
CA ILE A 187 -12.46 13.48 14.75
C ILE A 187 -11.90 14.78 14.20
N ILE A 188 -10.88 14.70 13.35
CA ILE A 188 -10.21 15.87 12.77
C ILE A 188 -11.20 16.71 11.95
N GLU A 189 -11.88 16.08 11.01
CA GLU A 189 -12.83 16.75 10.13
C GLU A 189 -14.08 17.23 10.85
N GLY A 190 -14.56 16.46 11.84
CA GLY A 190 -15.67 16.86 12.69
C GLY A 190 -15.37 18.11 13.53
N ILE A 191 -14.14 18.23 14.04
CA ILE A 191 -13.69 19.46 14.72
C ILE A 191 -13.72 20.64 13.74
N ILE A 192 -13.24 20.44 12.52
CA ILE A 192 -13.24 21.50 11.48
C ILE A 192 -14.68 21.86 11.08
N LEU A 193 -15.57 20.86 10.91
CA LEU A 193 -16.98 21.08 10.66
C LEU A 193 -17.61 21.94 11.75
N TRP A 194 -17.29 21.64 13.01
CA TRP A 194 -17.75 22.41 14.16
C TRP A 194 -17.18 23.85 14.16
N LEU A 195 -15.90 24.04 13.82
CA LEU A 195 -15.26 25.36 13.70
C LEU A 195 -15.87 26.20 12.58
N PHE A 196 -16.27 25.58 11.48
CA PHE A 196 -17.00 26.21 10.38
C PHE A 196 -18.47 26.53 10.73
N LYS A 197 -18.89 26.24 11.98
CA LYS A 197 -20.23 26.55 12.55
C LYS A 197 -21.37 25.78 11.90
N PHE A 198 -21.12 24.64 11.31
CA PHE A 198 -22.20 23.74 10.90
C PHE A 198 -22.82 23.09 12.14
N ARG A 199 -24.16 23.28 12.33
CA ARG A 199 -24.88 22.89 13.56
C ARG A 199 -26.05 21.96 13.32
N GLN A 200 -26.54 21.85 12.09
CA GLN A 200 -27.72 21.03 11.79
C GLN A 200 -27.37 19.54 11.88
N LYS A 201 -28.23 18.76 12.54
CA LYS A 201 -28.09 17.29 12.64
C LYS A 201 -27.99 16.63 11.26
N ARG A 202 -28.72 17.15 10.27
CA ARG A 202 -28.66 16.67 8.88
C ARG A 202 -27.26 16.83 8.28
N THR A 203 -26.60 17.97 8.53
CA THR A 203 -25.24 18.23 8.05
C THR A 203 -24.26 17.24 8.64
N TRP A 204 -24.36 16.94 9.95
CA TRP A 204 -23.53 15.94 10.63
C TRP A 204 -23.76 14.52 10.11
N LEU A 205 -25.02 14.18 9.79
CA LEU A 205 -25.33 12.89 9.17
C LEU A 205 -24.73 12.78 7.76
N ILE A 206 -24.86 13.83 6.93
CA ILE A 206 -24.25 13.89 5.60
C ILE A 206 -22.73 13.76 5.72
N PHE A 207 -22.11 14.48 6.64
CA PHE A 207 -20.68 14.40 6.95
C PHE A 207 -20.27 12.95 7.26
N LEU A 208 -20.96 12.29 8.17
CA LEU A 208 -20.66 10.90 8.54
C LEU A 208 -20.78 9.93 7.35
N LEU A 209 -21.87 10.04 6.57
CA LEU A 209 -22.11 9.13 5.44
C LEU A 209 -21.15 9.37 4.29
N VAL A 210 -20.79 10.61 4.01
CA VAL A 210 -19.84 10.93 2.95
C VAL A 210 -18.46 10.43 3.32
N ASN A 211 -17.97 10.72 4.53
CA ASN A 211 -16.69 10.22 5.01
C ASN A 211 -16.64 8.68 5.06
N PHE A 212 -17.72 8.04 5.53
CA PHE A 212 -17.78 6.57 5.51
C PHE A 212 -17.63 6.01 4.09
N GLY A 213 -18.37 6.60 3.14
CA GLY A 213 -18.32 6.16 1.73
C GLY A 213 -16.95 6.36 1.09
N THR A 214 -16.33 7.52 1.29
CA THR A 214 -15.01 7.85 0.72
C THR A 214 -13.90 7.02 1.36
N GLN A 215 -13.89 6.84 2.67
CA GLN A 215 -12.93 5.99 3.38
C GLN A 215 -13.10 4.51 3.02
N LEU A 216 -14.34 4.02 2.91
CA LEU A 216 -14.57 2.66 2.44
C LEU A 216 -14.04 2.46 1.01
N ALA A 217 -14.29 3.43 0.12
CA ALA A 217 -13.77 3.36 -1.26
C ALA A 217 -12.24 3.38 -1.29
N LEU A 218 -11.60 4.16 -0.41
CA LEU A 218 -10.14 4.21 -0.30
C LEU A 218 -9.57 2.85 0.16
N HIS A 219 -10.14 2.26 1.20
CA HIS A 219 -9.72 0.94 1.69
C HIS A 219 -9.92 -0.15 0.63
N LEU A 220 -11.07 -0.18 -0.03
CA LEU A 220 -11.32 -1.12 -1.13
C LEU A 220 -10.32 -0.93 -2.28
N TYR A 221 -9.96 0.31 -2.61
CA TYR A 221 -8.94 0.59 -3.61
C TYR A 221 -7.57 0.06 -3.18
N CYS A 222 -7.16 0.31 -1.95
CA CYS A 222 -5.86 -0.10 -1.44
C CYS A 222 -5.76 -1.63 -1.29
N ASP A 223 -6.77 -2.27 -0.72
CA ASP A 223 -6.70 -3.68 -0.33
C ASP A 223 -7.13 -4.63 -1.46
N LEU A 224 -8.14 -4.28 -2.27
CA LEU A 224 -8.68 -5.18 -3.29
C LEU A 224 -8.18 -4.91 -4.70
N LEU A 225 -7.89 -3.66 -5.04
CA LEU A 225 -7.48 -3.29 -6.40
C LEU A 225 -5.95 -3.19 -6.55
N GLY A 226 -5.19 -3.60 -5.52
CA GLY A 226 -3.74 -3.54 -5.53
C GLY A 226 -3.21 -2.11 -5.58
N GLY A 227 -3.97 -1.17 -5.00
CA GLY A 227 -3.52 0.18 -4.74
C GLY A 227 -2.42 0.21 -3.68
N VAL A 228 -2.12 1.37 -3.17
CA VAL A 228 -1.09 1.56 -2.15
C VAL A 228 -1.48 0.80 -0.88
N PRO A 229 -0.60 -0.04 -0.32
CA PRO A 229 -0.88 -0.73 0.92
C PRO A 229 -1.04 0.25 2.09
N PHE A 230 -2.12 0.10 2.86
CA PHE A 230 -2.30 0.85 4.11
C PHE A 230 -1.43 0.32 5.24
N ALA A 231 -1.09 -0.96 5.21
CA ALA A 231 -0.57 -1.67 6.38
C ALA A 231 0.94 -1.65 6.53
N ASP A 232 1.70 -1.34 5.49
CA ASP A 232 3.13 -1.37 5.62
C ASP A 232 3.71 0.01 5.85
N SER A 233 4.43 0.04 6.93
CA SER A 233 5.28 1.10 7.43
C SER A 233 5.60 2.15 6.37
N TYR A 234 4.83 3.21 6.35
CA TYR A 234 5.32 4.42 5.74
C TYR A 234 6.51 4.90 6.58
N ASP A 235 7.69 4.40 6.26
CA ASP A 235 8.95 4.72 6.96
C ASP A 235 9.27 6.20 6.93
N SER A 236 8.61 6.96 6.04
CA SER A 236 8.76 8.39 5.96
C SER A 236 7.45 9.11 5.58
N VAL A 237 7.32 10.36 6.05
CA VAL A 237 6.24 11.28 5.65
C VAL A 237 6.19 11.45 4.14
N GLY A 238 7.35 11.48 3.47
CA GLY A 238 7.45 11.63 2.02
C GLY A 238 6.79 10.47 1.29
N TYR A 239 7.01 9.25 1.71
CA TYR A 239 6.41 8.05 1.13
C TYR A 239 4.89 8.04 1.32
N TYR A 240 4.40 8.33 2.53
CA TYR A 240 2.98 8.49 2.82
C TYR A 240 2.32 9.51 1.88
N VAL A 241 2.90 10.72 1.78
CA VAL A 241 2.35 11.79 0.94
C VAL A 241 2.29 11.37 -0.53
N LEU A 242 3.37 10.82 -1.08
CA LEU A 242 3.41 10.44 -2.49
C LEU A 242 2.43 9.31 -2.82
N SER A 243 2.31 8.35 -1.95
CA SER A 243 1.47 7.18 -2.16
C SER A 243 -0.02 7.51 -2.10
N LEU A 244 -0.43 8.35 -1.16
CA LEU A 244 -1.84 8.64 -0.93
C LEU A 244 -2.32 9.94 -1.60
N LEU A 245 -1.43 10.80 -2.08
CA LEU A 245 -1.82 12.10 -2.65
C LEU A 245 -2.84 11.99 -3.79
N GLY A 246 -2.68 11.02 -4.70
CA GLY A 246 -3.60 10.79 -5.80
C GLY A 246 -4.99 10.34 -5.33
N PRO A 247 -5.10 9.25 -4.59
CA PRO A 247 -6.37 8.81 -3.98
C PRO A 247 -7.03 9.88 -3.12
N GLU A 248 -6.28 10.55 -2.25
CA GLU A 248 -6.80 11.60 -1.37
C GLU A 248 -7.31 12.82 -2.15
N PHE A 249 -6.67 13.15 -3.26
CA PHE A 249 -7.16 14.21 -4.15
C PHE A 249 -8.51 13.85 -4.77
N LEU A 250 -8.72 12.59 -5.18
CA LEU A 250 -10.01 12.12 -5.68
C LEU A 250 -11.08 12.12 -4.59
N ILE A 251 -10.72 11.74 -3.36
CA ILE A 251 -11.60 11.83 -2.19
C ILE A 251 -12.01 13.28 -1.95
N PHE A 252 -11.05 14.21 -1.91
CA PHE A 252 -11.34 15.63 -1.76
C PHE A 252 -12.35 16.13 -2.79
N ILE A 253 -12.19 15.75 -4.07
CA ILE A 253 -13.15 16.14 -5.13
C ILE A 253 -14.53 15.55 -4.85
N ALA A 254 -14.60 14.25 -4.52
CA ALA A 254 -15.86 13.57 -4.23
C ALA A 254 -16.60 14.20 -3.03
N GLU A 255 -15.87 14.52 -1.99
CA GLU A 255 -16.40 15.19 -0.80
C GLU A 255 -16.83 16.62 -1.06
N ALA A 256 -16.02 17.41 -1.76
CA ALA A 256 -16.38 18.79 -2.12
C ALA A 256 -17.66 18.85 -2.97
N ILE A 257 -17.81 17.91 -3.92
CA ILE A 257 -19.05 17.79 -4.72
C ILE A 257 -20.21 17.37 -3.83
N SER A 258 -20.02 16.34 -3.00
CA SER A 258 -21.08 15.80 -2.12
C SER A 258 -21.56 16.84 -1.10
N TYR A 259 -20.65 17.53 -0.42
CA TYR A 259 -20.99 18.57 0.52
C TYR A 259 -21.60 19.79 -0.20
N GLY A 260 -21.10 20.14 -1.38
CA GLY A 260 -21.66 21.18 -2.22
C GLY A 260 -23.11 20.93 -2.61
N ALA A 261 -23.45 19.67 -2.93
CA ALA A 261 -24.78 19.27 -3.37
C ALA A 261 -25.76 19.02 -2.20
N LEU A 262 -25.31 18.34 -1.15
CA LEU A 262 -26.18 17.78 -0.10
C LEU A 262 -26.36 18.71 1.10
N ILE A 263 -25.33 19.46 1.51
CA ILE A 263 -25.40 20.39 2.62
C ILE A 263 -26.06 21.69 2.14
N LYS A 264 -27.10 22.12 2.83
CA LYS A 264 -27.83 23.36 2.49
C LYS A 264 -27.80 24.41 3.60
N GLU A 265 -27.12 24.11 4.72
CA GLU A 265 -27.05 24.95 5.89
C GLU A 265 -26.36 26.29 5.63
N GLU A 266 -25.35 26.29 4.76
CA GLU A 266 -24.47 27.43 4.54
C GLU A 266 -24.26 27.73 3.04
N ALA A 267 -23.68 28.89 2.74
CA ALA A 267 -23.35 29.26 1.36
C ALA A 267 -22.35 28.30 0.74
N SER A 268 -22.43 28.09 -0.57
CA SER A 268 -21.56 27.13 -1.31
C SER A 268 -20.07 27.37 -1.08
N GLY A 269 -19.62 28.62 -1.01
CA GLY A 269 -18.23 28.95 -0.71
C GLY A 269 -17.74 28.42 0.64
N ARG A 270 -18.59 28.46 1.69
CA ARG A 270 -18.23 27.93 3.02
C ARG A 270 -18.15 26.41 3.02
N ARG A 271 -19.04 25.73 2.29
CA ARG A 271 -19.04 24.27 2.15
C ARG A 271 -17.78 23.75 1.45
N VAL A 272 -17.40 24.41 0.35
CA VAL A 272 -16.17 24.05 -0.39
C VAL A 272 -14.92 24.39 0.44
N SER A 273 -14.89 25.55 1.13
CA SER A 273 -13.78 25.88 2.02
C SER A 273 -13.63 24.90 3.19
N TYR A 274 -14.78 24.46 3.74
CA TYR A 274 -14.79 23.39 4.75
C TYR A 274 -14.14 22.12 4.19
N ALA A 275 -14.64 21.61 3.06
CA ALA A 275 -14.09 20.40 2.44
C ALA A 275 -12.58 20.51 2.22
N ALA A 276 -12.11 21.64 1.68
CA ALA A 276 -10.68 21.85 1.45
C ALA A 276 -9.85 21.86 2.75
N CYS A 277 -10.33 22.54 3.78
CA CYS A 277 -9.62 22.59 5.06
C CYS A 277 -9.66 21.25 5.81
N ALA A 278 -10.80 20.56 5.77
CA ALA A 278 -10.99 19.30 6.45
C ALA A 278 -10.09 18.22 5.83
N ASN A 279 -10.16 18.04 4.51
CA ASN A 279 -9.32 17.06 3.81
C ASN A 279 -7.82 17.37 3.92
N ALA A 280 -7.41 18.63 3.81
CA ALA A 280 -6.01 18.99 3.99
C ALA A 280 -5.50 18.67 5.40
N ALA A 281 -6.33 18.91 6.42
CA ALA A 281 -5.96 18.62 7.80
C ALA A 281 -5.98 17.12 8.09
N SER A 282 -6.99 16.37 7.63
CA SER A 282 -7.05 14.92 7.81
C SER A 282 -5.93 14.20 7.08
N PHE A 283 -5.57 14.63 5.86
CA PHE A 283 -4.42 14.10 5.13
C PHE A 283 -3.10 14.29 5.88
N VAL A 284 -2.80 15.52 6.33
CA VAL A 284 -1.55 15.80 7.04
C VAL A 284 -1.49 15.11 8.39
N LEU A 285 -2.58 15.16 9.16
CA LEU A 285 -2.64 14.57 10.50
C LEU A 285 -2.89 13.07 10.46
N GLY A 286 -3.44 12.53 9.38
CA GLY A 286 -3.69 11.10 9.15
C GLY A 286 -2.41 10.26 9.09
N TYR A 287 -1.28 10.87 8.80
CA TYR A 287 0.02 10.21 8.90
C TYR A 287 0.26 9.57 10.28
N PHE A 288 -0.07 10.29 11.34
CA PHE A 288 0.18 9.81 12.70
C PHE A 288 -0.59 8.52 13.06
N PRO A 289 -1.92 8.41 12.85
CA PRO A 289 -2.63 7.16 13.04
C PRO A 289 -2.08 6.02 12.20
N VAL A 290 -1.78 6.26 10.93
CA VAL A 290 -1.24 5.24 10.02
C VAL A 290 0.12 4.76 10.55
N HIS A 291 1.03 5.67 10.89
CA HIS A 291 2.37 5.33 11.35
C HIS A 291 2.40 4.68 12.74
N TRP A 292 1.47 5.05 13.65
CA TRP A 292 1.55 4.62 15.07
C TRP A 292 0.53 3.54 15.43
N LEU A 293 -0.65 3.55 14.81
CA LEU A 293 -1.72 2.60 15.18
C LEU A 293 -1.70 1.35 14.30
N LEU A 294 -1.45 1.47 12.99
CA LEU A 294 -1.50 0.31 12.11
C LEU A 294 -0.46 -0.77 12.46
N PRO A 295 0.79 -0.45 12.80
CA PRO A 295 1.76 -1.47 13.20
C PRO A 295 1.32 -2.29 14.42
N LEU A 296 0.50 -1.70 15.30
CA LEU A 296 -0.04 -2.43 16.45
C LEU A 296 -1.06 -3.49 16.08
N LEU A 297 -1.64 -3.40 14.88
CA LEU A 297 -2.62 -4.38 14.39
C LEU A 297 -1.96 -5.67 13.86
N ASN A 298 -0.66 -5.67 13.62
CA ASN A 298 0.08 -6.87 13.18
C ASN A 298 0.04 -8.01 14.20
N TRP A 299 -0.51 -7.76 15.40
CA TRP A 299 -0.72 -8.76 16.44
C TRP A 299 -2.13 -9.41 16.39
N LEU A 300 -3.02 -8.96 15.49
CA LEU A 300 -4.38 -9.49 15.30
C LEU A 300 -4.47 -10.46 14.14
#